data_3dd7f66583538a7003315122f093fd82
#
_entry.id   3dd7f66583538a7003315122f093fd82
#
_cell.length_a   1.000
_cell.length_b   1.000
_cell.length_c   1.000
_cell.angle_alpha   90.00
_cell.angle_beta   90.00
_cell.angle_gamma   90.00
#
_symmetry.space_group_name_H-M   'P 1'
#
loop_
_entity.id
_entity.type
_entity.pdbx_description
1 polymer ?
#
loop_
_entity_poly.entity_id
_entity_poly.type
_entity_poly.pdbx_seq_one_letter_code
_entity_poly.pdbx_strand_id
1 'polypeptide(L)'
;GEWFDKRLSTTLSFFHLQKRNTLYNANDANNPELLEQVGEETSKGIELDVAGFILPNWSIVANYAYTHAAITKTATNSEKDFGMQRPNTPRNSFNIWSKYIIQTGALRNFGFGLGFNAVTKRYGQVGRRENTIVYPGYGLLNAALYYRLRNLQVQLNLDNAMNKVYWVGGYDKLRSFPGAPRSIKATVTYKF
;
A
#
# COMPACT_ATOMS: atom_id res chain seq x y z
N GLY A 1 -7.04 -13.79 -15.90
CA GLY A 1 -6.46 -14.24 -17.16
C GLY A 1 -5.07 -14.84 -17.01
N GLU A 2 -4.73 -15.73 -17.88
CA GLU A 2 -3.40 -16.36 -17.97
C GLU A 2 -2.79 -16.04 -19.33
N TRP A 3 -1.49 -15.67 -19.37
CA TRP A 3 -0.79 -15.21 -20.54
C TRP A 3 0.58 -15.90 -20.66
N PHE A 4 1.18 -15.91 -21.88
CA PHE A 4 2.51 -16.48 -22.13
C PHE A 4 2.62 -17.94 -21.65
N ASP A 5 1.75 -18.82 -22.12
CA ASP A 5 1.69 -20.24 -21.71
C ASP A 5 1.56 -20.40 -20.19
N LYS A 6 0.63 -19.63 -19.59
CA LYS A 6 0.33 -19.63 -18.15
C LYS A 6 1.47 -19.14 -17.25
N ARG A 7 2.49 -18.50 -17.81
CA ARG A 7 3.60 -17.95 -17.03
C ARG A 7 3.28 -16.63 -16.36
N LEU A 8 2.30 -15.86 -16.86
CA LEU A 8 1.84 -14.61 -16.29
C LEU A 8 0.35 -14.70 -15.99
N SER A 9 -0.02 -14.38 -14.78
CA SER A 9 -1.42 -14.30 -14.32
C SER A 9 -1.82 -12.85 -14.11
N THR A 10 -3.06 -12.52 -14.48
CA THR A 10 -3.70 -11.23 -14.19
C THR A 10 -5.06 -11.46 -13.55
N THR A 11 -5.36 -10.68 -12.52
CA THR A 11 -6.67 -10.70 -11.87
C THR A 11 -7.23 -9.29 -11.78
N LEU A 12 -8.44 -9.08 -12.24
CA LEU A 12 -9.19 -7.83 -12.07
C LEU A 12 -10.35 -8.10 -11.14
N SER A 13 -10.44 -7.36 -10.05
CA SER A 13 -11.48 -7.51 -9.03
C SER A 13 -12.24 -6.20 -8.85
N PHE A 14 -13.54 -6.33 -8.61
CA PHE A 14 -14.41 -5.23 -8.19
C PHE A 14 -14.97 -5.58 -6.82
N PHE A 15 -14.96 -4.63 -5.91
CA PHE A 15 -15.46 -4.86 -4.57
C PHE A 15 -16.38 -3.76 -4.08
N HIS A 16 -17.33 -4.15 -3.24
CA HIS A 16 -18.20 -3.25 -2.49
C HIS A 16 -18.41 -3.82 -1.09
N LEU A 17 -17.84 -3.17 -0.10
CA LEU A 17 -17.91 -3.55 1.31
C LEU A 17 -18.70 -2.48 2.08
N GLN A 18 -19.59 -2.92 2.96
CA GLN A 18 -20.37 -2.06 3.82
C GLN A 18 -20.22 -2.53 5.27
N LYS A 19 -19.75 -1.65 6.13
CA LYS A 19 -19.68 -1.86 7.58
C LYS A 19 -20.78 -1.05 8.23
N ARG A 20 -21.71 -1.71 8.89
CA ARG A 20 -22.84 -1.09 9.59
C ARG A 20 -22.65 -1.13 11.10
N ASN A 21 -23.46 -0.34 11.81
CA ASN A 21 -23.47 -0.29 13.27
C ASN A 21 -22.08 0.06 13.84
N THR A 22 -21.39 0.98 13.21
CA THR A 22 -20.11 1.50 13.70
C THR A 22 -20.40 2.42 14.87
N LEU A 23 -19.58 2.35 15.93
CA LEU A 23 -19.65 3.27 17.06
C LEU A 23 -19.08 4.63 16.64
N TYR A 24 -19.86 5.66 16.87
CA TYR A 24 -19.49 7.06 16.71
C TYR A 24 -19.74 7.82 17.99
N ASN A 25 -18.89 8.80 18.27
CA ASN A 25 -19.16 9.74 19.36
C ASN A 25 -20.40 10.57 19.00
N ALA A 26 -21.38 10.60 19.91
CA ALA A 26 -22.62 11.34 19.74
C ALA A 26 -22.39 12.87 19.77
N ASN A 27 -21.22 13.33 20.21
CA ASN A 27 -20.88 14.75 20.46
C ASN A 27 -21.94 15.43 21.34
N ASP A 28 -22.47 14.69 22.32
CA ASP A 28 -23.40 15.23 23.30
C ASP A 28 -22.67 16.14 24.29
N ALA A 29 -23.20 17.36 24.48
CA ALA A 29 -22.56 18.35 25.36
C ALA A 29 -22.60 17.96 26.86
N ASN A 30 -23.60 17.17 27.26
CA ASN A 30 -23.78 16.73 28.65
C ASN A 30 -23.07 15.40 28.93
N ASN A 31 -22.80 14.60 27.88
CA ASN A 31 -22.12 13.32 27.98
C ASN A 31 -21.10 13.16 26.82
N PRO A 32 -19.90 13.74 26.91
CA PRO A 32 -18.90 13.73 25.84
C PRO A 32 -18.40 12.35 25.44
N GLU A 33 -18.54 11.35 26.32
CA GLU A 33 -18.11 9.95 26.07
C GLU A 33 -19.22 9.10 25.45
N LEU A 34 -20.40 9.67 25.20
CA LEU A 34 -21.53 8.92 24.65
C LEU A 34 -21.22 8.44 23.23
N LEU A 35 -21.34 7.14 23.02
CA LEU A 35 -21.20 6.50 21.73
C LEU A 35 -22.56 6.04 21.21
N GLU A 36 -22.85 6.32 19.95
CA GLU A 36 -24.02 5.80 19.23
C GLU A 36 -23.60 4.73 18.23
N GLN A 37 -24.34 3.61 18.20
CA GLN A 37 -24.10 2.50 17.26
C GLN A 37 -24.95 2.67 15.99
N VAL A 38 -24.73 3.75 15.26
CA VAL A 38 -25.55 4.14 14.10
C VAL A 38 -24.73 4.36 12.84
N GLY A 39 -23.40 4.36 12.94
CA GLY A 39 -22.51 4.67 11.82
C GLY A 39 -22.53 3.62 10.73
N GLU A 40 -22.28 4.07 9.51
CA GLU A 40 -22.06 3.21 8.37
C GLU A 40 -20.86 3.69 7.57
N GLU A 41 -20.07 2.76 7.07
CA GLU A 41 -18.91 3.01 6.24
C GLU A 41 -18.97 2.14 5.01
N THR A 42 -18.73 2.72 3.85
CA THR A 42 -18.70 2.00 2.59
C THR A 42 -17.32 2.10 1.98
N SER A 43 -16.80 0.98 1.50
CA SER A 43 -15.58 0.90 0.70
C SER A 43 -15.88 0.19 -0.61
N LYS A 44 -15.60 0.83 -1.73
CA LYS A 44 -15.78 0.25 -3.07
C LYS A 44 -14.58 0.59 -3.96
N GLY A 45 -14.29 -0.28 -4.88
CA GLY A 45 -13.13 -0.06 -5.73
C GLY A 45 -12.88 -1.13 -6.76
N ILE A 46 -11.70 -1.00 -7.35
CA ILE A 46 -11.16 -1.89 -8.39
C ILE A 46 -9.75 -2.26 -7.98
N GLU A 47 -9.39 -3.52 -8.12
CA GLU A 47 -8.05 -4.03 -7.90
C GLU A 47 -7.58 -4.79 -9.14
N LEU A 48 -6.34 -4.55 -9.52
CA LEU A 48 -5.65 -5.25 -10.60
C LEU A 48 -4.36 -5.84 -10.05
N ASP A 49 -4.22 -7.15 -10.17
CA ASP A 49 -3.01 -7.87 -9.83
C ASP A 49 -2.39 -8.50 -11.08
N VAL A 50 -1.08 -8.43 -11.16
CA VAL A 50 -0.26 -9.05 -12.22
C VAL A 50 0.91 -9.76 -11.56
N ALA A 51 1.08 -11.05 -11.80
CA ALA A 51 2.19 -11.81 -11.25
C ALA A 51 2.65 -12.92 -12.19
N GLY A 52 3.95 -13.09 -12.32
CA GLY A 52 4.51 -14.17 -13.12
C GLY A 52 5.78 -13.80 -13.86
N PHE A 53 5.97 -14.42 -15.03
CA PHE A 53 7.14 -14.28 -15.84
C PHE A 53 6.79 -13.75 -17.25
N ILE A 54 7.39 -12.64 -17.64
CA ILE A 54 7.34 -12.14 -19.04
C ILE A 54 8.25 -13.00 -19.93
N LEU A 55 9.43 -13.31 -19.42
CA LEU A 55 10.38 -14.26 -20.00
C LEU A 55 10.82 -15.25 -18.89
N PRO A 56 11.39 -16.42 -19.22
CA PRO A 56 11.81 -17.39 -18.20
C PRO A 56 12.74 -16.84 -17.10
N ASN A 57 13.46 -15.79 -17.43
CA ASN A 57 14.41 -15.11 -16.54
C ASN A 57 13.98 -13.70 -16.12
N TRP A 58 12.79 -13.25 -16.53
CA TRP A 58 12.25 -11.94 -16.22
C TRP A 58 10.87 -12.06 -15.54
N SER A 59 10.84 -11.90 -14.24
CA SER A 59 9.60 -11.90 -13.45
C SER A 59 9.10 -10.50 -13.16
N ILE A 60 7.78 -10.40 -13.02
CA ILE A 60 7.08 -9.18 -12.61
C ILE A 60 6.02 -9.52 -11.57
N VAL A 61 5.87 -8.65 -10.58
CA VAL A 61 4.73 -8.60 -9.68
C VAL A 61 4.28 -7.15 -9.62
N ALA A 62 3.01 -6.89 -9.93
CA ALA A 62 2.46 -5.55 -9.86
C ALA A 62 1.04 -5.60 -9.32
N ASN A 63 0.65 -4.58 -8.58
CA ASN A 63 -0.74 -4.38 -8.20
C ASN A 63 -1.11 -2.90 -8.26
N TYR A 64 -2.36 -2.66 -8.55
CA TYR A 64 -2.99 -1.35 -8.50
C TYR A 64 -4.33 -1.48 -7.81
N ALA A 65 -4.64 -0.56 -6.91
CA ALA A 65 -5.96 -0.45 -6.31
C ALA A 65 -6.47 0.99 -6.38
N TYR A 66 -7.71 1.13 -6.84
CA TYR A 66 -8.52 2.30 -6.64
C TYR A 66 -9.55 2.01 -5.56
N THR A 67 -9.54 2.77 -4.45
CA THR A 67 -10.41 2.57 -3.30
C THR A 67 -11.14 3.86 -2.96
N HIS A 68 -12.47 3.83 -2.99
CA HIS A 68 -13.31 4.88 -2.45
C HIS A 68 -13.93 4.42 -1.14
N ALA A 69 -13.29 4.76 -0.03
CA ALA A 69 -13.77 4.46 1.31
C ALA A 69 -14.28 5.73 1.98
N ALA A 70 -15.56 5.76 2.38
CA ALA A 70 -16.22 6.94 2.93
C ALA A 70 -17.19 6.57 4.05
N ILE A 71 -17.45 7.54 4.91
CA ILE A 71 -18.49 7.47 5.94
C ILE A 71 -19.82 7.77 5.23
N THR A 72 -20.74 6.80 5.28
CA THR A 72 -22.05 6.90 4.59
C THR A 72 -23.22 7.06 5.57
N LYS A 73 -22.97 6.93 6.89
CA LYS A 73 -23.93 7.25 7.94
C LYS A 73 -23.19 7.69 9.21
N THR A 74 -23.68 8.69 9.88
CA THR A 74 -23.09 9.29 11.07
C THR A 74 -24.07 9.29 12.23
N ALA A 75 -23.57 9.53 13.45
CA ALA A 75 -24.39 9.82 14.64
C ALA A 75 -25.05 11.21 14.52
N THR A 76 -26.06 11.48 15.34
CA THR A 76 -26.93 12.67 15.32
C THR A 76 -26.07 13.90 15.39
N ASN A 77 -25.14 14.25 15.97
CA ASN A 77 -24.38 15.52 15.96
C ASN A 77 -23.05 15.43 15.17
N SER A 78 -22.97 14.47 14.25
CA SER A 78 -21.75 14.21 13.47
C SER A 78 -21.96 14.28 11.96
N GLU A 79 -23.02 14.96 11.50
CA GLU A 79 -23.36 15.05 10.06
C GLU A 79 -22.23 15.62 9.19
N LYS A 80 -21.38 16.46 9.77
CA LYS A 80 -20.19 16.99 9.08
C LYS A 80 -19.19 15.94 8.67
N ASP A 81 -19.24 14.75 9.26
CA ASP A 81 -18.35 13.64 8.91
C ASP A 81 -18.90 12.83 7.72
N PHE A 82 -20.17 13.04 7.33
CA PHE A 82 -20.78 12.37 6.19
C PHE A 82 -19.99 12.67 4.90
N GLY A 83 -19.73 11.61 4.13
CA GLY A 83 -18.97 11.68 2.88
C GLY A 83 -17.46 11.86 3.05
N MET A 84 -16.95 11.97 4.28
CA MET A 84 -15.51 12.05 4.51
C MET A 84 -14.84 10.74 4.16
N GLN A 85 -13.66 10.85 3.53
CA GLN A 85 -12.82 9.69 3.24
C GLN A 85 -12.29 9.08 4.54
N ARG A 86 -12.28 7.76 4.61
CA ARG A 86 -11.71 7.03 5.75
C ARG A 86 -10.25 7.39 5.97
N PRO A 87 -9.81 7.55 7.23
CA PRO A 87 -8.43 7.84 7.56
C PRO A 87 -7.46 6.79 7.01
N ASN A 88 -6.27 7.23 6.68
CA ASN A 88 -5.16 6.41 6.23
C ASN A 88 -5.44 5.56 4.97
N THR A 89 -6.56 5.80 4.29
CA THR A 89 -6.93 5.08 3.06
C THR A 89 -6.61 5.94 1.85
N PRO A 90 -5.58 5.64 1.06
CA PRO A 90 -5.31 6.34 -0.19
C PRO A 90 -6.37 5.97 -1.23
N ARG A 91 -6.72 6.90 -2.13
CA ARG A 91 -7.61 6.59 -3.25
C ARG A 91 -6.96 5.70 -4.29
N ASN A 92 -5.67 5.89 -4.51
CA ASN A 92 -4.92 5.05 -5.43
C ASN A 92 -3.66 4.55 -4.73
N SER A 93 -3.37 3.28 -4.89
CA SER A 93 -2.11 2.64 -4.55
C SER A 93 -1.60 1.84 -5.72
N PHE A 94 -0.30 1.88 -5.93
CA PHE A 94 0.38 1.17 -7.00
C PHE A 94 1.68 0.60 -6.48
N ASN A 95 1.95 -0.67 -6.80
CA ASN A 95 3.21 -1.31 -6.53
C ASN A 95 3.63 -2.11 -7.76
N ILE A 96 4.91 -2.10 -8.06
CA ILE A 96 5.51 -2.94 -9.07
C ILE A 96 6.89 -3.38 -8.61
N TRP A 97 7.19 -4.65 -8.83
CA TRP A 97 8.52 -5.21 -8.69
C TRP A 97 8.86 -5.99 -9.94
N SER A 98 10.00 -5.70 -10.54
CA SER A 98 10.51 -6.39 -11.71
C SER A 98 11.90 -6.93 -11.41
N LYS A 99 12.14 -8.21 -11.72
CA LYS A 99 13.40 -8.91 -11.48
C LYS A 99 13.87 -9.61 -12.74
N TYR A 100 15.09 -9.36 -13.12
CA TYR A 100 15.75 -10.00 -14.25
C TYR A 100 17.00 -10.75 -13.80
N ILE A 101 17.20 -11.98 -14.32
CA ILE A 101 18.38 -12.82 -14.05
C ILE A 101 19.12 -13.06 -15.34
N ILE A 102 20.41 -12.75 -15.36
CA ILE A 102 21.29 -12.99 -16.50
C ILE A 102 21.61 -14.49 -16.57
N GLN A 103 21.32 -15.12 -17.72
CA GLN A 103 21.45 -16.57 -17.88
C GLN A 103 22.75 -17.01 -18.55
N THR A 104 23.47 -16.12 -19.24
CA THR A 104 24.64 -16.44 -20.07
C THR A 104 25.77 -15.43 -19.86
N GLY A 105 26.98 -15.80 -20.33
CA GLY A 105 28.17 -14.93 -20.29
C GLY A 105 28.81 -14.82 -18.91
N ALA A 106 29.73 -13.87 -18.76
CA ALA A 106 30.52 -13.66 -17.54
C ALA A 106 29.66 -13.25 -16.31
N LEU A 107 28.50 -12.64 -16.52
CA LEU A 107 27.57 -12.22 -15.47
C LEU A 107 26.44 -13.23 -15.24
N ARG A 108 26.60 -14.47 -15.70
CA ARG A 108 25.62 -15.52 -15.46
C ARG A 108 25.33 -15.64 -13.96
N ASN A 109 24.03 -15.85 -13.63
CA ASN A 109 23.51 -15.93 -12.26
C ASN A 109 23.46 -14.60 -11.48
N PHE A 110 23.94 -13.50 -12.06
CA PHE A 110 23.63 -12.18 -11.56
C PHE A 110 22.19 -11.79 -11.91
N GLY A 111 21.54 -11.07 -11.02
CA GLY A 111 20.24 -10.50 -11.27
C GLY A 111 20.12 -9.12 -10.65
N PHE A 112 19.20 -8.37 -11.20
CA PHE A 112 18.80 -7.08 -10.63
C PHE A 112 17.29 -6.99 -10.55
N GLY A 113 16.82 -6.25 -9.58
CA GLY A 113 15.41 -5.95 -9.37
C GLY A 113 15.21 -4.47 -9.20
N LEU A 114 14.10 -3.97 -9.73
CA LEU A 114 13.63 -2.61 -9.53
C LEU A 114 12.20 -2.66 -9.06
N GLY A 115 11.88 -1.83 -8.07
CA GLY A 115 10.56 -1.71 -7.50
C GLY A 115 10.13 -0.25 -7.38
N PHE A 116 8.85 -0.01 -7.56
CA PHE A 116 8.25 1.29 -7.35
C PHE A 116 6.93 1.13 -6.58
N ASN A 117 6.80 1.86 -5.47
CA ASN A 117 5.60 1.88 -4.65
C ASN A 117 5.07 3.31 -4.61
N ALA A 118 3.80 3.51 -4.88
CA ALA A 118 3.19 4.83 -4.86
C ALA A 118 1.81 4.79 -4.22
N VAL A 119 1.49 5.84 -3.47
CA VAL A 119 0.15 6.08 -2.93
C VAL A 119 -0.22 7.54 -3.09
N THR A 120 -1.51 7.82 -3.30
CA THR A 120 -2.03 9.19 -3.31
C THR A 120 -2.17 9.75 -1.90
N LYS A 121 -2.48 11.04 -1.79
CA LYS A 121 -2.76 11.70 -0.52
C LYS A 121 -3.81 10.96 0.30
N ARG A 122 -3.70 11.02 1.62
CA ARG A 122 -4.63 10.44 2.59
C ARG A 122 -4.90 11.42 3.72
N TYR A 123 -5.98 11.16 4.42
CA TYR A 123 -6.36 11.92 5.61
C TYR A 123 -5.99 11.13 6.87
N GLY A 124 -5.47 11.79 7.89
CA GLY A 124 -5.03 11.13 9.13
C GLY A 124 -6.11 10.98 10.18
N GLN A 125 -7.16 11.78 10.11
CA GLN A 125 -8.21 11.80 11.12
C GLN A 125 -9.57 12.00 10.49
N VAL A 126 -10.58 11.33 11.05
CA VAL A 126 -12.00 11.61 10.84
C VAL A 126 -12.48 12.55 11.94
N GLY A 127 -13.39 13.43 11.61
CA GLY A 127 -14.01 14.34 12.57
C GLY A 127 -13.35 15.72 12.59
N ARG A 128 -14.16 16.73 12.27
CA ARG A 128 -13.82 18.15 12.13
C ARG A 128 -12.98 18.46 10.89
N ARG A 129 -13.66 18.82 9.80
CA ARG A 129 -13.01 19.29 8.54
C ARG A 129 -11.89 20.30 8.77
N GLU A 130 -12.02 21.13 9.80
CA GLU A 130 -11.08 22.18 10.17
C GLU A 130 -9.73 21.65 10.72
N ASN A 131 -9.70 20.42 11.19
CA ASN A 131 -8.53 19.79 11.82
C ASN A 131 -8.02 18.56 11.06
N THR A 132 -8.48 18.34 9.84
CA THR A 132 -8.07 17.17 9.06
C THR A 132 -6.61 17.29 8.65
N ILE A 133 -5.80 16.33 9.09
CA ILE A 133 -4.41 16.21 8.64
C ILE A 133 -4.40 15.54 7.28
N VAL A 134 -3.69 16.17 6.35
CA VAL A 134 -3.48 15.62 5.01
C VAL A 134 -2.04 15.12 4.91
N TYR A 135 -1.86 13.82 4.73
CA TYR A 135 -0.57 13.23 4.38
C TYR A 135 -0.40 13.25 2.86
N PRO A 136 0.63 13.91 2.35
CA PRO A 136 0.92 13.94 0.92
C PRO A 136 1.07 12.53 0.35
N GLY A 137 0.76 12.37 -0.91
CA GLY A 137 1.12 11.18 -1.65
C GLY A 137 2.64 11.04 -1.79
N TYR A 138 3.11 9.82 -1.97
CA TYR A 138 4.52 9.55 -2.22
C TYR A 138 4.73 8.43 -3.23
N GLY A 139 5.92 8.43 -3.84
CA GLY A 139 6.45 7.32 -4.61
C GLY A 139 7.84 6.97 -4.09
N LEU A 140 8.15 5.69 -3.96
CA LEU A 140 9.41 5.15 -3.47
C LEU A 140 10.02 4.25 -4.53
N LEU A 141 11.28 4.49 -4.84
CA LEU A 141 12.07 3.63 -5.70
C LEU A 141 12.88 2.66 -4.83
N ASN A 142 12.83 1.38 -5.17
CA ASN A 142 13.58 0.32 -4.52
C ASN A 142 14.41 -0.43 -5.56
N ALA A 143 15.52 -1.00 -5.16
CA ALA A 143 16.39 -1.79 -6.03
C ALA A 143 16.90 -3.03 -5.30
N ALA A 144 17.27 -4.05 -6.05
CA ALA A 144 17.96 -5.21 -5.50
C ALA A 144 18.98 -5.77 -6.47
N LEU A 145 20.05 -6.35 -5.93
CA LEU A 145 21.02 -7.17 -6.65
C LEU A 145 20.93 -8.59 -6.12
N TYR A 146 21.06 -9.54 -7.02
CA TYR A 146 21.01 -10.97 -6.73
C TYR A 146 22.22 -11.65 -7.30
N TYR A 147 22.73 -12.62 -6.58
CA TYR A 147 23.74 -13.53 -7.11
C TYR A 147 23.50 -14.95 -6.56
N ARG A 148 23.52 -15.93 -7.45
CA ARG A 148 23.37 -17.34 -7.09
C ARG A 148 24.61 -18.13 -7.52
N LEU A 149 25.23 -18.81 -6.56
CA LEU A 149 26.34 -19.70 -6.78
C LEU A 149 26.02 -21.06 -6.15
N ARG A 150 25.71 -22.07 -6.95
CA ARG A 150 25.32 -23.42 -6.45
C ARG A 150 24.24 -23.33 -5.39
N ASN A 151 24.57 -23.69 -4.16
CA ASN A 151 23.66 -23.72 -3.01
C ASN A 151 23.59 -22.37 -2.27
N LEU A 152 24.40 -21.38 -2.66
CA LEU A 152 24.46 -20.08 -2.03
C LEU A 152 23.69 -19.05 -2.87
N GLN A 153 22.83 -18.28 -2.22
CA GLN A 153 22.18 -17.12 -2.82
C GLN A 153 22.47 -15.89 -1.96
N VAL A 154 22.98 -14.84 -2.59
CA VAL A 154 23.20 -13.53 -1.95
C VAL A 154 22.23 -12.55 -2.56
N GLN A 155 21.59 -11.75 -1.72
CA GLN A 155 20.69 -10.68 -2.12
C GLN A 155 21.03 -9.40 -1.37
N LEU A 156 21.17 -8.30 -2.09
CA LEU A 156 21.36 -6.96 -1.54
C LEU A 156 20.16 -6.11 -1.94
N ASN A 157 19.41 -5.58 -0.97
CA ASN A 157 18.28 -4.71 -1.20
C ASN A 157 18.63 -3.27 -0.82
N LEU A 158 18.18 -2.33 -1.61
CA LEU A 158 18.20 -0.90 -1.38
C LEU A 158 16.76 -0.41 -1.33
N ASP A 159 16.24 -0.14 -0.14
CA ASP A 159 14.89 0.38 0.07
C ASP A 159 14.93 1.91 0.11
N ASN A 160 13.89 2.57 -0.44
CA ASN A 160 13.78 4.01 -0.54
C ASN A 160 15.06 4.65 -1.12
N ALA A 161 15.48 4.20 -2.31
CA ALA A 161 16.76 4.57 -2.93
C ALA A 161 16.99 6.09 -3.04
N MET A 162 15.92 6.86 -3.22
CA MET A 162 15.96 8.32 -3.31
C MET A 162 15.97 9.02 -1.95
N ASN A 163 15.97 8.25 -0.85
CA ASN A 163 15.90 8.76 0.54
C ASN A 163 14.77 9.77 0.76
N LYS A 164 13.61 9.49 0.19
CA LYS A 164 12.45 10.38 0.29
C LYS A 164 11.89 10.36 1.72
N VAL A 165 11.67 11.53 2.28
CA VAL A 165 10.90 11.68 3.52
C VAL A 165 9.41 11.58 3.19
N TYR A 166 8.70 10.71 3.91
CA TYR A 166 7.28 10.48 3.69
C TYR A 166 6.59 10.05 4.99
N TRP A 167 5.26 10.07 4.97
CA TRP A 167 4.43 9.69 6.11
C TRP A 167 3.59 8.48 5.72
N VAL A 168 3.64 7.42 6.52
CA VAL A 168 2.82 6.22 6.26
C VAL A 168 1.37 6.41 6.73
N GLY A 169 1.13 7.31 7.67
CA GLY A 169 -0.18 7.64 8.20
C GLY A 169 -0.11 8.31 9.56
N GLY A 170 -1.23 8.36 10.26
CA GLY A 170 -1.33 8.86 11.63
C GLY A 170 -2.77 8.83 12.13
N TYR A 171 -2.94 9.19 13.40
CA TYR A 171 -4.25 9.24 14.07
C TYR A 171 -4.73 10.66 14.31
N ASP A 172 -3.81 11.58 14.60
CA ASP A 172 -4.09 12.98 14.91
C ASP A 172 -2.84 13.85 14.70
N LYS A 173 -2.92 15.13 15.07
CA LYS A 173 -1.82 16.10 14.92
C LYS A 173 -0.54 15.74 15.68
N LEU A 174 -0.65 14.95 16.74
CA LEU A 174 0.46 14.59 17.60
C LEU A 174 1.04 13.21 17.28
N ARG A 175 0.25 12.34 16.60
CA ARG A 175 0.60 10.95 16.32
C ARG A 175 0.63 10.68 14.83
N SER A 176 1.67 11.17 14.18
CA SER A 176 1.99 10.93 12.77
C SER A 176 3.17 9.98 12.66
N PHE A 177 3.10 9.01 11.73
CA PHE A 177 4.12 7.97 11.56
C PHE A 177 4.96 8.25 10.32
N PRO A 178 6.24 8.60 10.49
CA PRO A 178 7.16 8.73 9.36
C PRO A 178 7.44 7.37 8.74
N GLY A 179 7.69 7.35 7.45
CA GLY A 179 8.18 6.18 6.74
C GLY A 179 9.67 5.96 6.98
N ALA A 180 10.13 4.73 6.69
CA ALA A 180 11.53 4.37 6.84
C ALA A 180 12.44 5.17 5.88
N PRO A 181 13.59 5.64 6.34
CA PRO A 181 14.59 6.26 5.48
C PRO A 181 15.18 5.23 4.52
N ARG A 182 16.09 5.68 3.64
CA ARG A 182 16.87 4.76 2.82
C ARG A 182 17.58 3.74 3.69
N SER A 183 17.47 2.47 3.32
CA SER A 183 18.11 1.38 4.01
C SER A 183 18.68 0.34 3.06
N ILE A 184 19.74 -0.32 3.49
CA ILE A 184 20.38 -1.43 2.77
C ILE A 184 20.27 -2.66 3.64
N LYS A 185 19.84 -3.79 3.03
CA LYS A 185 19.76 -5.10 3.68
C LYS A 185 20.48 -6.13 2.84
N ALA A 186 21.34 -6.92 3.46
CA ALA A 186 21.96 -8.08 2.84
C ALA A 186 21.34 -9.36 3.40
N THR A 187 21.03 -10.30 2.52
CA THR A 187 20.51 -11.63 2.88
C THR A 187 21.36 -12.68 2.20
N VAL A 188 21.80 -13.65 2.96
CA VAL A 188 22.54 -14.82 2.49
C VAL A 188 21.70 -16.05 2.80
N THR A 189 21.39 -16.85 1.79
CA THR A 189 20.63 -18.09 1.92
C THR A 189 21.51 -19.24 1.44
N TYR A 190 21.67 -20.26 2.28
CA TYR A 190 22.34 -21.51 1.93
C TYR A 190 21.33 -22.66 1.97
N LYS A 191 21.34 -23.49 0.92
CA LYS A 191 20.52 -24.70 0.85
C LYS A 191 21.41 -25.90 1.08
N PHE A 192 21.09 -26.67 2.10
CA PHE A 192 21.76 -27.92 2.43
C PHE A 192 21.36 -29.05 1.49
#